data_943eb379effb73a4ca9d47c600b7b19b
#
_entry.id   943eb379effb73a4ca9d47c600b7b19b
#
_cell.length_a   1.000
_cell.length_b   1.000
_cell.length_c   1.000
_cell.angle_alpha   90.00
_cell.angle_beta   90.00
_cell.angle_gamma   90.00
#
_symmetry.space_group_name_H-M   'P 1'
#
loop_
_entity.id
_entity.type
_entity.pdbx_description
1 polymer ?
#
loop_
_entity_poly.entity_id
_entity_poly.type
_entity_poly.pdbx_seq_one_letter_code
_entity_poly.pdbx_strand_id
1 'polypeptide(L)'
;MNFHGKILNDREHNYSNINKEIIILLNKELNKSKSAEIIKYCKLLLEIKFFEKLDGEINYSKGDNFTLGVQEYDWLLSNNKDKWIDYLVYRYKFRMNPKKLLLDSFPPYVLIEPTSICNIRCIMCFQVDKSFTKKEYMGRMPWDIFTKAVDEVSANNCQAITLASRGEPTLHPQLGEMLLY
;
A
#
# COMPACT_ATOMS: atom_id res chain seq x y z
N MET A 1 -21.84 28.93 -13.70
CA MET A 1 -20.76 28.65 -12.74
C MET A 1 -20.44 27.16 -12.78
N ASN A 2 -19.23 26.80 -13.17
CA ASN A 2 -18.87 25.40 -13.40
C ASN A 2 -18.49 24.76 -12.04
N PHE A 3 -19.44 24.05 -11.42
CA PHE A 3 -19.29 23.41 -10.11
C PHE A 3 -18.10 22.43 -10.07
N HIS A 4 -17.84 21.74 -11.17
CA HIS A 4 -16.70 20.85 -11.35
C HIS A 4 -15.34 21.57 -11.29
N GLY A 5 -15.22 22.75 -11.91
CA GLY A 5 -13.98 23.51 -11.89
C GLY A 5 -13.61 24.04 -10.50
N LYS A 6 -14.59 24.36 -9.66
CA LYS A 6 -14.36 24.84 -8.29
C LYS A 6 -13.85 23.73 -7.38
N ILE A 7 -14.42 22.53 -7.47
CA ILE A 7 -14.00 21.36 -6.69
C ILE A 7 -12.57 20.93 -7.06
N LEU A 8 -12.21 20.97 -8.33
CA LEU A 8 -10.86 20.65 -8.79
C LEU A 8 -9.83 21.67 -8.26
N ASN A 9 -10.12 22.97 -8.35
CA ASN A 9 -9.23 24.01 -7.82
C ASN A 9 -9.02 23.91 -6.30
N ASP A 10 -10.06 23.61 -5.54
CA ASP A 10 -9.95 23.44 -4.08
C ASP A 10 -9.10 22.21 -3.71
N ARG A 11 -9.21 21.13 -4.46
CA ARG A 11 -8.36 19.93 -4.28
C ARG A 11 -6.91 20.20 -4.65
N GLU A 12 -6.63 20.85 -5.77
CA GLU A 12 -5.27 21.22 -6.20
C GLU A 12 -4.58 22.13 -5.17
N HIS A 13 -5.31 23.09 -4.60
CA HIS A 13 -4.79 23.94 -3.54
C HIS A 13 -4.44 23.15 -2.27
N ASN A 14 -5.29 22.22 -1.88
CA ASN A 14 -5.02 21.31 -0.75
C ASN A 14 -3.79 20.43 -0.99
N TYR A 15 -3.64 19.85 -2.18
CA TYR A 15 -2.48 19.00 -2.49
C TYR A 15 -1.17 19.80 -2.50
N SER A 16 -1.18 21.04 -2.98
CA SER A 16 -0.01 21.94 -2.91
C SER A 16 0.42 22.19 -1.47
N ASN A 17 -0.52 22.39 -0.55
CA ASN A 17 -0.23 22.58 0.87
C ASN A 17 0.30 21.31 1.52
N ILE A 18 -0.28 20.14 1.21
CA ILE A 18 0.21 18.85 1.67
C ILE A 18 1.65 18.61 1.20
N ASN A 19 1.97 18.92 -0.05
CA ASN A 19 3.32 18.75 -0.58
C ASN A 19 4.35 19.61 0.16
N LYS A 20 4.01 20.86 0.51
CA LYS A 20 4.87 21.72 1.35
C LYS A 20 5.10 21.10 2.73
N GLU A 21 4.04 20.57 3.35
CA GLU A 21 4.13 19.93 4.65
C GLU A 21 4.96 18.64 4.58
N ILE A 22 4.80 17.82 3.54
CA ILE A 22 5.64 16.63 3.30
C ILE A 22 7.12 17.02 3.26
N ILE A 23 7.48 18.04 2.50
CA ILE A 23 8.88 18.50 2.39
C ILE A 23 9.42 18.94 3.75
N ILE A 24 8.63 19.66 4.55
CA ILE A 24 9.01 20.06 5.90
C ILE A 24 9.26 18.85 6.80
N LEU A 25 8.35 17.87 6.77
CA LEU A 25 8.47 16.65 7.57
C LEU A 25 9.66 15.80 7.17
N LEU A 26 9.89 15.62 5.86
CA LEU A 26 11.03 14.87 5.34
C LEU A 26 12.37 15.50 5.78
N ASN A 27 12.50 16.82 5.69
CA ASN A 27 13.70 17.53 6.14
C ASN A 27 13.90 17.41 7.66
N LYS A 28 12.80 17.50 8.43
CA LYS A 28 12.86 17.29 9.88
C LYS A 28 13.31 15.87 10.23
N GLU A 29 12.80 14.86 9.52
CA GLU A 29 13.14 13.47 9.75
C GLU A 29 14.60 13.16 9.37
N LEU A 30 15.13 13.75 8.29
CA LEU A 30 16.55 13.64 7.92
C LEU A 30 17.49 14.09 9.04
N ASN A 31 17.11 15.14 9.78
CA ASN A 31 17.93 15.70 10.85
C ASN A 31 17.77 14.93 12.18
N LYS A 32 16.68 14.15 12.34
CA LYS A 32 16.34 13.47 13.60
C LYS A 32 16.66 11.98 13.55
N SER A 33 16.42 11.33 12.41
CA SER A 33 16.48 9.88 12.30
C SER A 33 17.92 9.35 12.38
N LYS A 34 18.08 8.24 13.11
CA LYS A 34 19.32 7.45 13.15
C LYS A 34 19.26 6.24 12.21
N SER A 35 18.09 5.96 11.63
CA SER A 35 17.91 4.86 10.70
C SER A 35 18.47 5.22 9.33
N ALA A 36 19.51 4.51 8.89
CA ALA A 36 20.09 4.68 7.56
C ALA A 36 19.07 4.44 6.45
N GLU A 37 18.13 3.53 6.67
CA GLU A 37 17.04 3.23 5.75
C GLU A 37 16.08 4.41 5.60
N ILE A 38 15.58 4.95 6.69
CA ILE A 38 14.68 6.12 6.68
C ILE A 38 15.37 7.32 6.03
N ILE A 39 16.65 7.59 6.39
CA ILE A 39 17.43 8.66 5.78
C ILE A 39 17.54 8.47 4.25
N LYS A 40 17.82 7.25 3.78
CA LYS A 40 17.86 6.92 2.35
C LYS A 40 16.55 7.27 1.64
N TYR A 41 15.42 6.81 2.18
CA TYR A 41 14.12 7.05 1.56
C TYR A 41 13.66 8.50 1.67
N CYS A 42 13.95 9.20 2.76
CA CYS A 42 13.69 10.64 2.85
C CYS A 42 14.43 11.43 1.77
N LYS A 43 15.71 11.12 1.49
CA LYS A 43 16.47 11.75 0.40
C LYS A 43 15.83 11.48 -0.96
N LEU A 44 15.48 10.23 -1.23
CA LEU A 44 14.81 9.84 -2.48
C LEU A 44 13.48 10.55 -2.66
N LEU A 45 12.69 10.67 -1.60
CA LEU A 45 11.40 11.37 -1.62
C LEU A 45 11.54 12.88 -1.84
N LEU A 46 12.59 13.52 -1.33
CA LEU A 46 12.84 14.96 -1.55
C LEU A 46 13.24 15.30 -2.99
N GLU A 47 13.75 14.34 -3.76
CA GLU A 47 14.09 14.50 -5.17
C GLU A 47 12.85 14.43 -6.09
N ILE A 48 11.67 14.09 -5.55
CA ILE A 48 10.45 13.81 -6.29
C ILE A 48 9.59 15.07 -6.44
N LYS A 49 9.00 15.23 -7.62
CA LYS A 49 7.88 16.13 -7.82
C LYS A 49 6.58 15.38 -7.47
N PHE A 50 6.05 15.59 -6.27
CA PHE A 50 4.88 14.89 -5.76
C PHE A 50 3.59 15.15 -6.56
N PHE A 51 3.55 16.19 -7.38
CA PHE A 51 2.36 16.62 -8.09
C PHE A 51 2.64 16.75 -9.59
N GLU A 52 1.97 15.95 -10.40
CA GLU A 52 1.75 16.24 -11.82
C GLU A 52 0.30 16.73 -11.99
N LYS A 53 0.11 17.79 -12.77
CA LYS A 53 -1.21 18.36 -13.08
C LYS A 53 -2.17 17.24 -13.46
N LEU A 54 -3.31 17.20 -12.81
CA LEU A 54 -4.44 16.36 -13.18
C LEU A 54 -5.09 16.94 -14.46
N ASP A 55 -4.49 16.71 -15.61
CA ASP A 55 -5.13 16.94 -16.90
C ASP A 55 -6.09 15.77 -17.17
N GLY A 56 -7.20 15.71 -16.41
CA GLY A 56 -8.37 14.88 -16.70
C GLY A 56 -8.20 13.36 -16.81
N GLU A 57 -7.00 12.84 -16.91
CA GLU A 57 -6.68 11.43 -16.92
C GLU A 57 -5.90 11.06 -15.65
N ILE A 58 -6.30 9.97 -15.00
CA ILE A 58 -5.51 9.33 -13.96
C ILE A 58 -4.24 8.79 -14.63
N ASN A 59 -3.24 9.62 -14.75
CA ASN A 59 -1.93 9.21 -15.24
C ASN A 59 -1.27 8.38 -14.14
N TYR A 60 -1.54 7.08 -14.15
CA TYR A 60 -0.67 6.11 -13.53
C TYR A 60 0.70 6.29 -14.17
N SER A 61 1.56 7.04 -13.49
CA SER A 61 2.95 7.34 -13.85
C SER A 61 3.40 6.77 -15.20
N LYS A 62 3.24 7.53 -16.28
CA LYS A 62 4.03 7.32 -17.49
C LYS A 62 5.46 7.70 -17.12
N GLY A 63 6.27 6.70 -16.80
CA GLY A 63 7.68 6.89 -16.49
C GLY A 63 8.11 6.35 -15.13
N ASP A 64 9.39 6.42 -14.86
CA ASP A 64 10.05 5.89 -13.66
C ASP A 64 9.87 6.77 -12.41
N ASN A 65 8.98 7.76 -12.45
CA ASN A 65 8.80 8.71 -11.38
C ASN A 65 7.69 8.27 -10.40
N PHE A 66 7.99 8.40 -9.13
CA PHE A 66 7.00 8.25 -8.07
C PHE A 66 6.16 9.52 -7.97
N THR A 67 4.84 9.38 -8.03
CA THR A 67 3.87 10.46 -7.83
C THR A 67 2.80 9.99 -6.86
N LEU A 68 2.17 10.92 -6.14
CA LEU A 68 1.04 10.62 -5.28
C LEU A 68 -0.27 10.73 -6.09
N GLY A 69 -1.13 9.71 -5.98
CA GLY A 69 -2.48 9.75 -6.52
C GLY A 69 -3.48 10.32 -5.52
N VAL A 70 -4.72 10.50 -5.97
CA VAL A 70 -5.82 11.01 -5.14
C VAL A 70 -5.99 10.20 -3.86
N GLN A 71 -5.92 8.87 -3.93
CA GLN A 71 -6.07 7.99 -2.77
C GLN A 71 -4.97 8.17 -1.73
N GLU A 72 -3.72 8.42 -2.15
CA GLU A 72 -2.64 8.70 -1.24
C GLU A 72 -2.82 10.06 -0.55
N TYR A 73 -3.26 11.09 -1.28
CA TYR A 73 -3.59 12.40 -0.68
C TYR A 73 -4.76 12.31 0.31
N ASP A 74 -5.81 11.57 -0.04
CA ASP A 74 -6.97 11.35 0.85
C ASP A 74 -6.55 10.62 2.12
N TRP A 75 -5.63 9.66 2.02
CA TRP A 75 -5.07 8.97 3.18
C TRP A 75 -4.27 9.94 4.07
N LEU A 76 -3.40 10.77 3.49
CA LEU A 76 -2.62 11.77 4.23
C LEU A 76 -3.54 12.77 4.96
N LEU A 77 -4.60 13.25 4.30
CA LEU A 77 -5.58 14.15 4.90
C LEU A 77 -6.36 13.52 6.06
N SER A 78 -6.59 12.21 6.00
CA SER A 78 -7.39 11.46 6.99
C SER A 78 -6.56 10.95 8.16
N ASN A 79 -5.23 11.08 8.13
CA ASN A 79 -4.34 10.52 9.14
C ASN A 79 -3.42 11.57 9.76
N ASN A 80 -2.97 11.30 10.99
CA ASN A 80 -2.04 12.16 11.71
C ASN A 80 -0.70 12.27 10.98
N LYS A 81 -0.08 13.44 11.04
CA LYS A 81 1.19 13.76 10.35
C LYS A 81 2.39 12.94 10.83
N ASP A 82 2.34 12.39 12.03
CA ASP A 82 3.38 11.49 12.57
C ASP A 82 3.48 10.17 11.78
N LYS A 83 2.39 9.76 11.12
CA LYS A 83 2.34 8.56 10.26
C LYS A 83 2.72 8.82 8.80
N TRP A 84 2.86 10.06 8.39
CA TRP A 84 3.04 10.42 6.98
C TRP A 84 4.35 9.90 6.40
N ILE A 85 5.45 9.99 7.15
CA ILE A 85 6.78 9.55 6.66
C ILE A 85 6.79 8.05 6.42
N ASP A 86 6.31 7.25 7.38
CA ASP A 86 6.25 5.79 7.24
C ASP A 86 5.36 5.39 6.06
N TYR A 87 4.21 6.05 5.90
CA TYR A 87 3.32 5.82 4.76
C TYR A 87 3.98 6.15 3.42
N LEU A 88 4.65 7.29 3.31
CA LEU A 88 5.33 7.71 2.08
C LEU A 88 6.49 6.76 1.72
N VAL A 89 7.28 6.35 2.71
CA VAL A 89 8.34 5.35 2.54
C VAL A 89 7.75 4.03 2.07
N TYR A 90 6.68 3.56 2.71
CA TYR A 90 5.95 2.36 2.29
C TYR A 90 5.47 2.47 0.83
N ARG A 91 4.79 3.56 0.46
CA ARG A 91 4.27 3.75 -0.91
C ARG A 91 5.38 3.81 -1.94
N TYR A 92 6.49 4.47 -1.60
CA TYR A 92 7.68 4.48 -2.45
C TYR A 92 8.24 3.08 -2.66
N LYS A 93 8.50 2.33 -1.59
CA LYS A 93 9.00 0.95 -1.66
C LYS A 93 8.08 0.08 -2.50
N PHE A 94 6.79 0.09 -2.21
CA PHE A 94 5.78 -0.72 -2.89
C PHE A 94 5.75 -0.47 -4.41
N ARG A 95 5.88 0.79 -4.84
CA ARG A 95 5.77 1.17 -6.26
C ARG A 95 7.08 1.18 -7.01
N MET A 96 8.16 1.57 -6.36
CA MET A 96 9.44 1.83 -7.03
C MET A 96 10.44 0.71 -6.90
N ASN A 97 10.47 -0.03 -5.78
CA ASN A 97 11.42 -1.13 -5.63
C ASN A 97 11.26 -2.22 -6.71
N PRO A 98 10.04 -2.70 -7.04
CA PRO A 98 9.86 -3.65 -8.12
C PRO A 98 10.32 -3.11 -9.48
N LYS A 99 10.04 -1.84 -9.78
CA LYS A 99 10.46 -1.21 -11.04
C LYS A 99 11.99 -1.08 -11.16
N LYS A 100 12.65 -0.83 -10.04
CA LYS A 100 14.11 -0.66 -9.96
C LYS A 100 14.85 -1.95 -9.64
N LEU A 101 14.14 -3.08 -9.51
CA LEU A 101 14.66 -4.39 -9.09
C LEU A 101 15.46 -4.30 -7.79
N LEU A 102 14.98 -3.48 -6.84
CA LEU A 102 15.58 -3.32 -5.52
C LEU A 102 14.92 -4.28 -4.53
N LEU A 103 15.75 -4.95 -3.74
CA LEU A 103 15.32 -5.77 -2.64
C LEU A 103 15.63 -5.06 -1.31
N ASP A 104 14.66 -5.06 -0.42
CA ASP A 104 14.85 -4.72 0.99
C ASP A 104 15.05 -6.00 1.81
N SER A 105 15.46 -5.86 3.06
CA SER A 105 15.61 -6.99 3.99
C SER A 105 14.30 -7.71 4.27
N PHE A 106 13.18 -6.98 4.17
CA PHE A 106 11.83 -7.52 4.29
C PHE A 106 10.88 -6.80 3.33
N PRO A 107 9.86 -7.48 2.77
CA PRO A 107 8.92 -6.85 1.85
C PRO A 107 8.07 -5.78 2.55
N PRO A 108 7.78 -4.65 1.88
CA PRO A 108 6.94 -3.58 2.45
C PRO A 108 5.46 -3.95 2.53
N TYR A 109 5.08 -5.05 1.92
CA TYR A 109 3.71 -5.53 1.80
C TYR A 109 3.70 -7.04 1.73
N VAL A 110 2.81 -7.68 2.47
CA VAL A 110 2.61 -9.14 2.47
C VAL A 110 1.16 -9.46 2.15
N LEU A 111 0.96 -10.40 1.23
CA LEU A 111 -0.34 -10.96 0.93
C LEU A 111 -0.42 -12.36 1.56
N ILE A 112 -1.38 -12.54 2.46
CA ILE A 112 -1.68 -13.80 3.13
C ILE A 112 -2.99 -14.34 2.59
N GLU A 113 -3.01 -15.59 2.18
CA GLU A 113 -4.20 -16.29 1.74
C GLU A 113 -4.81 -17.10 2.91
N PRO A 114 -5.86 -16.61 3.59
CA PRO A 114 -6.47 -17.33 4.70
C PRO A 114 -7.13 -18.62 4.27
N THR A 115 -7.68 -18.65 3.07
CA THR A 115 -8.32 -19.84 2.48
C THR A 115 -8.22 -19.80 0.96
N SER A 116 -8.05 -20.95 0.35
CA SER A 116 -8.20 -21.14 -1.09
C SER A 116 -9.63 -21.49 -1.51
N ILE A 117 -10.54 -21.69 -0.54
CA ILE A 117 -11.95 -21.99 -0.81
C ILE A 117 -12.67 -20.71 -1.23
N CYS A 118 -13.46 -20.78 -2.33
CA CYS A 118 -14.23 -19.67 -2.84
C CYS A 118 -15.62 -20.11 -3.31
N ASN A 119 -16.65 -19.36 -2.93
CA ASN A 119 -18.02 -19.55 -3.38
C ASN A 119 -18.41 -18.62 -4.55
N ILE A 120 -17.53 -17.69 -4.93
CA ILE A 120 -17.72 -16.77 -6.04
C ILE A 120 -17.17 -17.42 -7.32
N ARG A 121 -17.71 -17.02 -8.48
CA ARG A 121 -17.29 -17.50 -9.80
C ARG A 121 -17.00 -16.31 -10.72
N CYS A 122 -15.97 -15.52 -10.33
CA CYS A 122 -15.55 -14.38 -11.14
C CYS A 122 -15.00 -14.87 -12.48
N ILE A 123 -15.50 -14.32 -13.59
CA ILE A 123 -15.15 -14.75 -14.95
C ILE A 123 -13.67 -14.64 -15.28
N MET A 124 -12.94 -13.71 -14.62
CA MET A 124 -11.49 -13.52 -14.78
C MET A 124 -10.66 -14.39 -13.85
N CYS A 125 -11.26 -15.13 -12.92
CA CYS A 125 -10.53 -15.89 -11.91
C CYS A 125 -10.11 -17.26 -12.46
N PHE A 126 -8.85 -17.63 -12.27
CA PHE A 126 -8.35 -18.94 -12.70
C PHE A 126 -9.06 -20.13 -12.01
N GLN A 127 -9.70 -19.92 -10.86
CA GLN A 127 -10.50 -20.95 -10.18
C GLN A 127 -11.79 -21.34 -10.94
N VAL A 128 -12.10 -20.67 -12.06
CA VAL A 128 -13.14 -21.13 -13.01
C VAL A 128 -12.71 -22.47 -13.63
N ASP A 129 -11.42 -22.68 -13.84
CA ASP A 129 -10.86 -23.96 -14.24
C ASP A 129 -10.86 -24.95 -13.06
N LYS A 130 -11.59 -26.07 -13.24
CA LYS A 130 -11.73 -27.10 -12.21
C LYS A 130 -10.41 -27.78 -11.82
N SER A 131 -9.37 -27.70 -12.64
CA SER A 131 -8.06 -28.25 -12.31
C SER A 131 -7.44 -27.57 -11.08
N PHE A 132 -7.71 -26.27 -10.86
CA PHE A 132 -7.23 -25.51 -9.71
C PHE A 132 -8.09 -25.65 -8.44
N THR A 133 -9.27 -26.26 -8.55
CA THR A 133 -10.20 -26.42 -7.42
C THR A 133 -10.35 -27.86 -6.96
N LYS A 134 -9.39 -28.73 -7.28
CA LYS A 134 -9.32 -30.09 -6.75
C LYS A 134 -9.12 -30.06 -5.25
N LYS A 135 -9.66 -31.06 -4.55
CA LYS A 135 -9.65 -31.15 -3.08
C LYS A 135 -8.24 -30.99 -2.47
N GLU A 136 -7.22 -31.46 -3.14
CA GLU A 136 -5.82 -31.37 -2.73
C GLU A 136 -5.25 -29.93 -2.69
N TYR A 137 -5.88 -28.99 -3.44
CA TYR A 137 -5.47 -27.59 -3.50
C TYR A 137 -6.37 -26.65 -2.70
N MET A 138 -7.41 -27.20 -2.06
CA MET A 138 -8.39 -26.40 -1.33
C MET A 138 -8.22 -26.61 0.17
N GLY A 139 -8.07 -25.51 0.88
CA GLY A 139 -7.86 -25.55 2.33
C GLY A 139 -8.02 -24.22 3.01
N ARG A 140 -7.82 -24.22 4.30
CA ARG A 140 -7.79 -23.06 5.18
C ARG A 140 -6.45 -23.00 5.89
N MET A 141 -5.92 -21.80 6.06
CA MET A 141 -4.67 -21.60 6.80
C MET A 141 -4.90 -21.92 8.29
N PRO A 142 -4.08 -22.79 8.90
CA PRO A 142 -4.11 -23.01 10.34
C PRO A 142 -3.76 -21.72 11.11
N TRP A 143 -4.35 -21.58 12.30
CA TRP A 143 -4.16 -20.40 13.15
C TRP A 143 -2.69 -20.15 13.53
N ASP A 144 -1.97 -21.19 13.88
CA ASP A 144 -0.54 -21.14 14.24
C ASP A 144 0.35 -20.66 13.08
N ILE A 145 0.03 -21.05 11.85
CA ILE A 145 0.73 -20.55 10.65
C ILE A 145 0.42 -19.08 10.43
N PHE A 146 -0.84 -18.67 10.59
CA PHE A 146 -1.26 -17.29 10.44
C PHE A 146 -0.55 -16.38 11.46
N THR A 147 -0.61 -16.72 12.76
CA THR A 147 0.01 -15.93 13.82
C THR A 147 1.52 -15.81 13.64
N LYS A 148 2.19 -16.92 13.30
CA LYS A 148 3.62 -16.90 12.99
C LYS A 148 3.96 -15.94 11.86
N ALA A 149 3.17 -15.92 10.77
CA ALA A 149 3.38 -15.02 9.64
C ALA A 149 3.17 -13.55 10.05
N VAL A 150 2.12 -13.26 10.83
CA VAL A 150 1.83 -11.90 11.30
C VAL A 150 2.88 -11.41 12.29
N ASP A 151 3.35 -12.26 13.20
CA ASP A 151 4.43 -11.92 14.14
C ASP A 151 5.72 -11.56 13.40
N GLU A 152 6.07 -12.32 12.37
CA GLU A 152 7.24 -12.05 11.53
C GLU A 152 7.09 -10.72 10.76
N VAL A 153 5.91 -10.46 10.21
CA VAL A 153 5.56 -9.20 9.53
C VAL A 153 5.69 -8.02 10.49
N SER A 154 5.16 -8.16 11.72
CA SER A 154 5.24 -7.13 12.76
C SER A 154 6.67 -6.88 13.22
N ALA A 155 7.45 -7.95 13.49
CA ALA A 155 8.85 -7.84 13.92
C ALA A 155 9.75 -7.14 12.90
N ASN A 156 9.39 -7.19 11.61
CA ASN A 156 10.12 -6.54 10.52
C ASN A 156 9.52 -5.18 10.10
N ASN A 157 8.58 -4.62 10.86
CA ASN A 157 7.93 -3.34 10.58
C ASN A 157 7.31 -3.26 9.17
N CYS A 158 6.77 -4.37 8.67
CA CYS A 158 6.05 -4.36 7.39
C CYS A 158 4.77 -3.53 7.53
N GLN A 159 4.55 -2.65 6.58
CA GLN A 159 3.53 -1.60 6.72
C GLN A 159 2.12 -2.05 6.33
N ALA A 160 1.98 -3.13 5.58
CA ALA A 160 0.67 -3.57 5.13
C ALA A 160 0.58 -5.08 4.92
N ILE A 161 -0.55 -5.65 5.35
CA ILE A 161 -0.97 -7.01 5.07
C ILE A 161 -2.31 -6.96 4.34
N THR A 162 -2.48 -7.84 3.37
CA THR A 162 -3.80 -8.12 2.77
C THR A 162 -4.16 -9.57 3.00
N LEU A 163 -5.35 -9.79 3.56
CA LEU A 163 -5.93 -11.14 3.71
C LEU A 163 -6.80 -11.45 2.49
N ALA A 164 -6.16 -11.82 1.40
CA ALA A 164 -6.82 -12.16 0.14
C ALA A 164 -5.93 -13.08 -0.69
N SER A 165 -6.34 -13.57 -1.79
CA SER A 165 -5.67 -14.17 -2.93
C SER A 165 -6.66 -15.01 -3.75
N ARG A 166 -6.49 -16.35 -3.76
CA ARG A 166 -7.31 -17.26 -4.60
C ARG A 166 -8.71 -17.46 -4.04
N GLY A 167 -8.85 -17.55 -2.72
CA GLY A 167 -10.09 -17.86 -2.03
C GLY A 167 -10.93 -16.61 -1.72
N GLU A 168 -12.10 -16.85 -1.15
CA GLU A 168 -12.92 -15.81 -0.53
C GLU A 168 -12.65 -15.79 0.98
N PRO A 169 -11.94 -14.79 1.50
CA PRO A 169 -11.52 -14.76 2.91
C PRO A 169 -12.67 -14.88 3.91
N THR A 170 -13.87 -14.39 3.57
CA THR A 170 -15.05 -14.46 4.43
C THR A 170 -15.53 -15.90 4.69
N LEU A 171 -15.04 -16.86 3.93
CA LEU A 171 -15.29 -18.31 4.18
C LEU A 171 -14.34 -18.92 5.20
N HIS A 172 -13.36 -18.15 5.71
CA HIS A 172 -12.54 -18.63 6.80
C HIS A 172 -13.25 -18.43 8.14
N PRO A 173 -13.47 -19.47 8.96
CA PRO A 173 -14.27 -19.39 10.18
C PRO A 173 -13.65 -18.44 11.22
N GLN A 174 -12.35 -18.25 11.19
CA GLN A 174 -11.60 -17.38 12.13
C GLN A 174 -11.19 -16.04 11.52
N LEU A 175 -11.78 -15.62 10.39
CA LEU A 175 -11.39 -14.34 9.77
C LEU A 175 -11.54 -13.16 10.73
N GLY A 176 -12.60 -13.11 11.54
CA GLY A 176 -12.81 -12.07 12.52
C GLY A 176 -11.67 -11.98 13.55
N GLU A 177 -11.20 -13.13 14.04
CA GLU A 177 -10.07 -13.24 14.96
C GLU A 177 -8.75 -12.83 14.26
N MET A 178 -8.56 -13.22 13.00
CA MET A 178 -7.41 -12.84 12.18
C MET A 178 -7.32 -11.32 11.96
N LEU A 179 -8.45 -10.64 11.84
CA LEU A 179 -8.49 -9.18 11.68
C LEU A 179 -8.25 -8.42 13.00
N LEU A 180 -8.46 -9.06 14.13
CA LEU A 180 -8.25 -8.47 15.45
C LEU A 180 -6.84 -8.74 16.00
N TYR A 181 -6.18 -9.80 15.51
CA TYR A 181 -4.81 -10.13 15.88
C TYR A 181 -3.82 -9.13 15.28
#